data_8173306926b633f1222dfbc7c5b45e84
#
_entry.id   8173306926b633f1222dfbc7c5b45e84
#
_cell.length_a   1.000
_cell.length_b   1.000
_cell.length_c   1.000
_cell.angle_alpha   90.00
_cell.angle_beta   90.00
_cell.angle_gamma   90.00
#
_symmetry.space_group_name_H-M   'P 1'
#
loop_
_entity.id
_entity.type
_entity.pdbx_description
1 polymer ?
#
loop_
_entity_poly.entity_id
_entity_poly.type
_entity_poly.pdbx_seq_one_letter_code
_entity_poly.pdbx_strand_id
1 'polypeptide(L)'
;MSRISKQQSSSDEPKKTRRQRRSEMSPEKREFLRNFVGMYDIKTAADLQDAVKDLLGDTIKDMLEEEMNEHLGYEKYKHSDNPDSRNGYKSKEIMSSAGSITIDVPQDRDSAFEPKVVKKGQKDINAIEQKIIAMYARGMTTRNISDTIMDIYGFEVSEGFISDVTDKLLPKIQEWQSRPLEDVYPVVFIDAIHYAVRDEVGVRRKAAYIVLGISASGHKDVLGIYIGENESAKYWLSILNELKNRGVKDILIVCADGLTGIKDAIEAAFPQTEYQRCIVHQVRNTLKYVSDKDRKAFANDLRRIYGAPSEELALGELDRAAEKWQQKYPNSMKSWYKNWDAISPIFKFSSETRRVIYTTNAIESLNSIYRRLNSQRSSFPGDQSLLKALYLATMEATKKWRLPIRDWGKIYGELSIMYEGRLPEWP
;
A
#
# COMPACT_ATOMS: atom_id res chain seq x y z
N MET A 1 -26.22 -18.91 60.56
CA MET A 1 -26.20 -17.46 60.83
C MET A 1 -25.63 -16.72 59.65
N SER A 2 -26.47 -15.90 59.10
CA SER A 2 -26.24 -14.68 58.33
C SER A 2 -25.41 -14.72 57.05
N ARG A 3 -26.13 -14.81 55.91
CA ARG A 3 -25.69 -14.43 54.58
C ARG A 3 -25.76 -12.90 54.44
N ILE A 4 -24.65 -12.25 54.10
CA ILE A 4 -24.64 -10.85 53.69
C ILE A 4 -24.59 -10.80 52.16
N SER A 5 -25.71 -10.38 51.56
CA SER A 5 -25.86 -10.11 50.15
C SER A 5 -25.21 -8.77 49.81
N LYS A 6 -24.23 -8.76 48.88
CA LYS A 6 -23.75 -7.54 48.19
C LYS A 6 -24.67 -7.26 47.01
N GLN A 7 -25.49 -6.24 47.11
CA GLN A 7 -26.19 -5.61 46.01
C GLN A 7 -25.16 -4.85 45.16
N GLN A 8 -24.96 -5.27 43.90
CA GLN A 8 -24.35 -4.46 42.85
C GLN A 8 -25.45 -3.62 42.22
N SER A 9 -25.33 -2.31 42.36
CA SER A 9 -26.10 -1.33 41.61
C SER A 9 -25.51 -1.18 40.22
N SER A 10 -26.15 -1.80 39.23
CA SER A 10 -25.85 -1.53 37.81
C SER A 10 -26.67 -0.31 37.40
N SER A 11 -26.01 0.80 37.13
CA SER A 11 -26.59 1.94 36.42
C SER A 11 -26.63 1.62 34.94
N ASP A 12 -27.77 1.10 34.48
CA ASP A 12 -28.09 0.94 33.06
C ASP A 12 -28.45 2.31 32.45
N GLU A 13 -27.46 3.05 31.95
CA GLU A 13 -27.77 4.12 31.02
C GLU A 13 -28.08 3.52 29.63
N PRO A 14 -29.23 3.86 29.01
CA PRO A 14 -29.60 3.31 27.72
C PRO A 14 -28.65 3.79 26.64
N LYS A 15 -28.01 2.87 25.91
CA LYS A 15 -27.12 3.15 24.75
C LYS A 15 -27.92 3.91 23.69
N LYS A 16 -27.65 5.22 23.56
CA LYS A 16 -28.22 6.09 22.52
C LYS A 16 -27.97 5.51 21.12
N THR A 17 -29.00 5.35 20.34
CA THR A 17 -28.95 4.88 18.95
C THR A 17 -28.22 5.88 18.05
N ARG A 18 -27.68 5.45 16.89
CA ARG A 18 -26.95 6.29 15.92
C ARG A 18 -27.73 7.53 15.47
N ARG A 19 -29.07 7.53 15.59
CA ARG A 19 -29.98 8.65 15.30
C ARG A 19 -30.01 9.69 16.44
N GLN A 20 -29.76 9.30 17.69
CA GLN A 20 -29.73 10.19 18.88
C GLN A 20 -28.37 10.86 19.09
N ARG A 21 -27.31 10.43 18.36
CA ARG A 21 -25.99 11.08 18.33
C ARG A 21 -25.86 12.23 17.33
N ARG A 22 -26.93 12.65 16.67
CA ARG A 22 -26.96 13.98 16.05
C ARG A 22 -27.00 14.97 17.20
N SER A 23 -25.83 15.55 17.51
CA SER A 23 -25.70 16.60 18.51
C SER A 23 -26.82 17.62 18.29
N GLU A 24 -27.62 17.88 19.29
CA GLU A 24 -28.55 18.99 19.28
C GLU A 24 -27.70 20.23 19.06
N MET A 25 -27.87 20.85 17.90
CA MET A 25 -27.13 22.05 17.52
C MET A 25 -27.48 23.15 18.52
N SER A 26 -26.47 23.79 19.13
CA SER A 26 -26.70 24.85 20.10
C SER A 26 -27.56 25.96 19.49
N PRO A 27 -28.38 26.66 20.29
CA PRO A 27 -29.21 27.76 19.81
C PRO A 27 -28.41 28.82 19.05
N GLU A 28 -27.24 29.17 19.57
CA GLU A 28 -26.30 30.15 18.98
C GLU A 28 -25.82 29.72 17.59
N LYS A 29 -25.49 28.44 17.42
CA LYS A 29 -25.08 27.88 16.13
C LYS A 29 -26.23 27.87 15.12
N ARG A 30 -27.47 27.64 15.56
CA ARG A 30 -28.66 27.74 14.70
C ARG A 30 -28.92 29.15 14.25
N GLU A 31 -28.76 30.11 15.13
CA GLU A 31 -28.91 31.54 14.83
C GLU A 31 -27.85 31.99 13.84
N PHE A 32 -26.58 31.67 14.10
CA PHE A 32 -25.50 31.93 13.16
C PHE A 32 -25.76 31.38 11.76
N LEU A 33 -26.20 30.09 11.65
CA LEU A 33 -26.49 29.48 10.35
C LEU A 33 -27.68 30.14 9.65
N ARG A 34 -28.71 30.60 10.36
CA ARG A 34 -29.83 31.33 9.76
C ARG A 34 -29.37 32.67 9.21
N ASN A 35 -28.58 33.41 9.99
CA ASN A 35 -28.04 34.68 9.60
C ASN A 35 -27.09 34.54 8.40
N PHE A 36 -26.23 33.52 8.39
CA PHE A 36 -25.34 33.20 7.29
C PHE A 36 -26.09 32.90 6.00
N VAL A 37 -27.10 32.01 6.04
CA VAL A 37 -27.95 31.69 4.87
C VAL A 37 -28.68 32.94 4.37
N GLY A 38 -29.19 33.80 5.26
CA GLY A 38 -29.87 35.03 4.90
C GLY A 38 -28.95 36.10 4.32
N MET A 39 -27.74 36.25 4.86
CA MET A 39 -26.73 37.21 4.41
C MET A 39 -26.29 36.99 2.96
N TYR A 40 -26.09 35.71 2.61
CA TYR A 40 -25.58 35.29 1.29
C TYR A 40 -26.70 34.86 0.30
N ASP A 41 -27.97 34.97 0.65
CA ASP A 41 -29.13 34.55 -0.16
C ASP A 41 -28.97 33.14 -0.76
N ILE A 42 -28.48 32.17 0.09
CA ILE A 42 -28.10 30.84 -0.34
C ILE A 42 -29.34 30.04 -0.75
N LYS A 43 -29.42 29.68 -2.05
CA LYS A 43 -30.50 28.87 -2.63
C LYS A 43 -30.04 27.54 -3.18
N THR A 44 -28.77 27.47 -3.60
CA THR A 44 -28.17 26.28 -4.23
C THR A 44 -26.92 25.81 -3.47
N ALA A 45 -26.43 24.61 -3.81
CA ALA A 45 -25.18 24.11 -3.29
C ALA A 45 -23.96 24.93 -3.79
N ALA A 46 -24.05 25.53 -4.97
CA ALA A 46 -23.04 26.44 -5.53
C ALA A 46 -22.98 27.73 -4.68
N ASP A 47 -24.13 28.35 -4.41
CA ASP A 47 -24.21 29.57 -3.57
C ASP A 47 -23.61 29.29 -2.17
N LEU A 48 -23.89 28.11 -1.59
CA LEU A 48 -23.29 27.71 -0.32
C LEU A 48 -21.77 27.59 -0.40
N GLN A 49 -21.24 27.05 -1.49
CA GLN A 49 -19.81 26.90 -1.69
C GLN A 49 -19.13 28.26 -1.82
N ASP A 50 -19.73 29.19 -2.58
CA ASP A 50 -19.23 30.55 -2.74
C ASP A 50 -19.29 31.35 -1.44
N ALA A 51 -20.38 31.25 -0.68
CA ALA A 51 -20.52 31.86 0.62
C ALA A 51 -19.49 31.35 1.66
N VAL A 52 -19.24 30.04 1.67
CA VAL A 52 -18.21 29.44 2.53
C VAL A 52 -16.80 29.87 2.12
N LYS A 53 -16.56 30.01 0.82
CA LYS A 53 -15.29 30.47 0.26
C LYS A 53 -14.99 31.92 0.71
N ASP A 54 -15.97 32.80 0.59
CA ASP A 54 -15.88 34.21 0.99
C ASP A 54 -15.66 34.34 2.50
N LEU A 55 -16.50 33.68 3.31
CA LEU A 55 -16.34 33.65 4.77
C LEU A 55 -14.96 33.13 5.20
N LEU A 56 -14.43 32.10 4.52
CA LEU A 56 -13.12 31.55 4.83
C LEU A 56 -12.01 32.56 4.49
N GLY A 57 -12.15 33.26 3.34
CA GLY A 57 -11.21 34.31 2.94
C GLY A 57 -11.15 35.47 3.94
N ASP A 58 -12.30 35.96 4.36
CA ASP A 58 -12.39 37.02 5.36
C ASP A 58 -11.86 36.60 6.73
N THR A 59 -12.20 35.39 7.18
CA THR A 59 -11.69 34.86 8.45
C THR A 59 -10.17 34.75 8.44
N ILE A 60 -9.55 34.27 7.36
CA ILE A 60 -8.11 34.18 7.23
C ILE A 60 -7.47 35.55 7.24
N LYS A 61 -8.06 36.55 6.57
CA LYS A 61 -7.60 37.92 6.55
C LYS A 61 -7.60 38.52 7.94
N ASP A 62 -8.69 38.36 8.71
CA ASP A 62 -8.78 38.84 10.07
C ASP A 62 -7.73 38.18 10.99
N MET A 63 -7.53 36.87 10.86
CA MET A 63 -6.47 36.18 11.61
C MET A 63 -5.07 36.65 11.26
N LEU A 64 -4.78 36.94 9.99
CA LEU A 64 -3.50 37.48 9.54
C LEU A 64 -3.26 38.93 10.07
N GLU A 65 -4.32 39.73 10.13
CA GLU A 65 -4.25 41.05 10.73
C GLU A 65 -3.94 41.00 12.26
N GLU A 66 -4.57 40.04 12.95
CA GLU A 66 -4.31 39.82 14.37
C GLU A 66 -2.87 39.35 14.63
N GLU A 67 -2.36 38.41 13.83
CA GLU A 67 -0.96 37.97 13.88
C GLU A 67 0.01 39.15 13.62
N MET A 68 -0.34 40.06 12.70
CA MET A 68 0.45 41.26 12.43
C MET A 68 0.38 42.24 13.60
N ASN A 69 -0.80 42.42 14.27
CA ASN A 69 -0.95 43.21 15.46
C ASN A 69 -0.06 42.69 16.59
N GLU A 70 -0.07 41.35 16.81
CA GLU A 70 0.79 40.70 17.80
C GLU A 70 2.29 40.91 17.49
N HIS A 71 2.67 40.76 16.20
CA HIS A 71 4.05 40.91 15.76
C HIS A 71 4.59 42.33 15.97
N LEU A 72 3.82 43.34 15.60
CA LEU A 72 4.21 44.72 15.71
C LEU A 72 3.96 45.31 17.12
N GLY A 73 3.10 44.70 17.92
CA GLY A 73 2.72 45.18 19.25
C GLY A 73 1.74 46.36 19.25
N TYR A 74 1.11 46.66 18.11
CA TYR A 74 0.09 47.72 18.01
C TYR A 74 -0.97 47.36 16.95
N GLU A 75 -2.20 47.89 17.20
CA GLU A 75 -3.32 47.71 16.29
C GLU A 75 -3.22 48.62 15.06
N LYS A 76 -3.86 48.25 13.97
CA LYS A 76 -3.95 49.05 12.75
C LYS A 76 -4.52 50.43 13.07
N TYR A 77 -3.91 51.45 12.51
CA TYR A 77 -4.24 52.89 12.70
C TYR A 77 -3.91 53.47 14.07
N LYS A 78 -3.26 52.74 15.00
CA LYS A 78 -2.72 53.32 16.24
C LYS A 78 -1.29 53.76 16.03
N HIS A 79 -0.92 54.88 16.75
CA HIS A 79 0.45 55.35 16.75
C HIS A 79 1.29 54.45 17.66
N SER A 80 2.51 54.13 17.23
CA SER A 80 3.45 53.32 18.02
C SER A 80 4.87 53.83 17.84
N ASP A 81 5.68 53.70 18.88
CA ASP A 81 7.13 53.97 18.87
C ASP A 81 7.95 52.79 18.33
N ASN A 82 7.30 51.71 17.84
CA ASN A 82 7.99 50.58 17.24
C ASN A 82 8.70 51.03 15.95
N PRO A 83 10.01 50.78 15.78
CA PRO A 83 10.75 51.12 14.57
C PRO A 83 10.23 50.39 13.32
N ASP A 84 9.66 49.19 13.48
CA ASP A 84 9.04 48.47 12.38
C ASP A 84 7.57 48.90 12.19
N SER A 85 7.13 48.88 10.95
CA SER A 85 5.81 49.36 10.58
C SER A 85 5.20 48.54 9.45
N ARG A 86 3.89 48.60 9.32
CA ARG A 86 3.15 47.95 8.23
C ARG A 86 3.60 48.49 6.87
N ASN A 87 3.82 47.56 5.90
CA ASN A 87 4.28 47.86 4.54
C ASN A 87 3.33 47.32 3.48
N GLY A 88 2.02 47.51 3.68
CA GLY A 88 1.02 47.08 2.74
C GLY A 88 0.71 45.57 2.77
N TYR A 89 0.22 45.04 1.66
CA TYR A 89 -0.23 43.68 1.50
C TYR A 89 0.35 43.04 0.25
N LYS A 90 0.57 41.73 0.33
CA LYS A 90 0.92 40.90 -0.84
C LYS A 90 -0.23 39.96 -1.12
N SER A 91 -0.82 40.09 -2.30
CA SER A 91 -1.88 39.18 -2.73
C SER A 91 -1.31 37.80 -2.97
N LYS A 92 -2.02 36.79 -2.46
CA LYS A 92 -1.65 35.39 -2.54
C LYS A 92 -2.87 34.51 -2.79
N GLU A 93 -2.78 33.67 -3.80
CA GLU A 93 -3.80 32.67 -4.08
C GLU A 93 -3.52 31.41 -3.28
N ILE A 94 -4.52 30.91 -2.55
CA ILE A 94 -4.46 29.68 -1.77
C ILE A 94 -5.62 28.76 -2.14
N MET A 95 -5.35 27.48 -2.14
CA MET A 95 -6.34 26.44 -2.47
C MET A 95 -7.03 25.97 -1.19
N SER A 96 -8.36 25.86 -1.23
CA SER A 96 -9.18 25.35 -0.14
C SER A 96 -10.15 24.26 -0.60
N SER A 97 -10.86 23.61 0.34
CA SER A 97 -11.95 22.67 -0.02
C SER A 97 -13.16 23.36 -0.65
N ALA A 98 -13.26 24.68 -0.51
CA ALA A 98 -14.31 25.49 -1.10
C ALA A 98 -13.89 26.15 -2.43
N GLY A 99 -12.67 25.86 -2.94
CA GLY A 99 -12.11 26.44 -4.15
C GLY A 99 -10.88 27.31 -3.90
N SER A 100 -10.36 27.96 -4.96
CA SER A 100 -9.25 28.92 -4.85
C SER A 100 -9.71 30.21 -4.18
N ILE A 101 -8.94 30.71 -3.22
CA ILE A 101 -9.20 31.92 -2.45
C ILE A 101 -8.02 32.85 -2.61
N THR A 102 -8.28 34.11 -3.00
CA THR A 102 -7.27 35.14 -3.01
C THR A 102 -7.27 35.83 -1.64
N ILE A 103 -6.15 35.83 -0.95
CA ILE A 103 -5.95 36.50 0.33
C ILE A 103 -4.86 37.55 0.22
N ASP A 104 -5.03 38.66 0.96
CA ASP A 104 -4.05 39.69 1.09
C ASP A 104 -3.26 39.50 2.40
N VAL A 105 -2.01 39.04 2.27
CA VAL A 105 -1.10 38.83 3.41
C VAL A 105 -0.41 40.13 3.79
N PRO A 106 -0.58 40.61 5.02
CA PRO A 106 0.06 41.83 5.46
C PRO A 106 1.59 41.69 5.47
N GLN A 107 2.28 42.78 5.20
CA GLN A 107 3.74 42.84 5.18
C GLN A 107 4.20 43.91 6.21
N ASP A 108 5.33 43.66 6.84
CA ASP A 108 6.09 44.62 7.66
C ASP A 108 7.25 45.22 6.84
N ARG A 109 7.80 46.30 7.30
CA ARG A 109 8.87 47.04 6.62
C ARG A 109 10.19 46.25 6.65
N ASP A 110 10.44 45.57 7.74
CA ASP A 110 11.68 44.82 7.97
C ASP A 110 11.62 43.41 7.36
N SER A 111 10.46 42.99 6.79
CA SER A 111 10.22 41.67 6.21
C SER A 111 10.43 40.50 7.20
N ALA A 112 10.31 40.78 8.49
CA ALA A 112 10.50 39.84 9.58
C ALA A 112 9.22 39.05 9.92
N PHE A 113 8.06 39.55 9.51
CA PHE A 113 6.77 38.91 9.76
C PHE A 113 6.66 37.55 9.05
N GLU A 114 6.44 36.51 9.85
CA GLU A 114 6.18 35.15 9.37
C GLU A 114 4.81 34.68 9.86
N PRO A 115 3.77 34.78 9.01
CA PRO A 115 2.42 34.38 9.40
C PRO A 115 2.33 32.87 9.68
N LYS A 116 1.65 32.51 10.77
CA LYS A 116 1.43 31.12 11.22
C LYS A 116 0.21 30.49 10.54
N VAL A 117 -0.85 31.26 10.32
CA VAL A 117 -2.11 30.82 9.71
C VAL A 117 -1.90 30.40 8.26
N VAL A 118 -1.12 31.17 7.49
CA VAL A 118 -0.76 30.84 6.12
C VAL A 118 0.74 31.04 5.93
N LYS A 119 1.51 29.98 6.13
CA LYS A 119 2.97 30.03 6.08
C LYS A 119 3.51 30.53 4.73
N LYS A 120 4.71 31.13 4.77
CA LYS A 120 5.43 31.58 3.56
C LYS A 120 5.61 30.39 2.62
N GLY A 121 5.15 30.50 1.35
CA GLY A 121 5.19 29.40 0.38
C GLY A 121 4.02 28.39 0.42
N GLN A 122 3.15 28.43 1.43
CA GLN A 122 1.98 27.55 1.52
C GLN A 122 0.94 27.97 0.48
N LYS A 123 0.55 27.04 -0.40
CA LYS A 123 -0.46 27.23 -1.45
C LYS A 123 -1.77 26.47 -1.19
N ASP A 124 -1.83 25.68 -0.10
CA ASP A 124 -2.96 24.81 0.23
C ASP A 124 -3.24 24.80 1.73
N ILE A 125 -4.50 25.03 2.11
CA ILE A 125 -4.96 25.03 3.50
C ILE A 125 -5.45 23.63 3.93
N ASN A 126 -5.78 22.72 2.97
CA ASN A 126 -6.49 21.47 3.23
C ASN A 126 -5.69 20.19 2.96
N ALA A 127 -4.37 20.22 3.03
CA ALA A 127 -3.56 19.02 2.77
C ALA A 127 -3.91 18.31 1.44
N ILE A 128 -4.09 19.09 0.34
CA ILE A 128 -4.39 18.56 -1.01
C ILE A 128 -3.33 17.53 -1.43
N GLU A 129 -2.09 17.70 -0.99
CA GLU A 129 -1.01 16.75 -1.25
C GLU A 129 -1.34 15.34 -0.76
N GLN A 130 -1.95 15.21 0.43
CA GLN A 130 -2.37 13.90 0.96
C GLN A 130 -3.47 13.28 0.11
N LYS A 131 -4.38 14.10 -0.43
CA LYS A 131 -5.46 13.62 -1.32
C LYS A 131 -4.89 13.19 -2.67
N ILE A 132 -3.93 13.95 -3.22
CA ILE A 132 -3.18 13.59 -4.43
C ILE A 132 -2.49 12.23 -4.23
N ILE A 133 -1.75 12.07 -3.14
CA ILE A 133 -1.08 10.81 -2.80
C ILE A 133 -2.07 9.66 -2.67
N ALA A 134 -3.23 9.89 -2.02
CA ALA A 134 -4.26 8.86 -1.87
C ALA A 134 -4.91 8.44 -3.19
N MET A 135 -5.14 9.38 -4.10
CA MET A 135 -5.65 9.10 -5.45
C MET A 135 -4.60 8.38 -6.30
N TYR A 136 -3.34 8.81 -6.21
CA TYR A 136 -2.22 8.17 -6.90
C TYR A 136 -2.01 6.72 -6.43
N ALA A 137 -2.12 6.47 -5.11
CA ALA A 137 -2.05 5.12 -4.52
C ALA A 137 -3.14 4.17 -5.03
N ARG A 138 -4.29 4.71 -5.45
CA ARG A 138 -5.39 3.95 -6.07
C ARG A 138 -5.19 3.70 -7.56
N GLY A 139 -4.09 4.20 -8.15
CA GLY A 139 -3.74 3.97 -9.55
C GLY A 139 -4.20 5.07 -10.52
N MET A 140 -4.74 6.21 -10.04
CA MET A 140 -5.14 7.30 -10.91
C MET A 140 -3.92 7.95 -11.59
N THR A 141 -4.05 8.32 -12.85
CA THR A 141 -3.01 9.07 -13.59
C THR A 141 -2.95 10.51 -13.08
N THR A 142 -1.85 11.23 -13.35
CA THR A 142 -1.73 12.67 -13.03
C THR A 142 -2.87 13.47 -13.65
N ARG A 143 -3.23 13.19 -14.90
CA ARG A 143 -4.36 13.82 -15.59
C ARG A 143 -5.69 13.55 -14.88
N ASN A 144 -6.01 12.27 -14.58
CA ASN A 144 -7.27 11.94 -13.90
C ASN A 144 -7.33 12.54 -12.48
N ILE A 145 -6.19 12.71 -11.81
CA ILE A 145 -6.12 13.40 -10.51
C ILE A 145 -6.41 14.88 -10.69
N SER A 146 -5.83 15.53 -11.70
CA SER A 146 -6.10 16.94 -12.05
C SER A 146 -7.58 17.15 -12.33
N ASP A 147 -8.16 16.35 -13.24
CA ASP A 147 -9.59 16.40 -13.59
C ASP A 147 -10.48 16.19 -12.36
N THR A 148 -10.16 15.20 -11.52
CA THR A 148 -10.94 14.92 -10.30
C THR A 148 -10.86 16.06 -9.28
N ILE A 149 -9.70 16.71 -9.14
CA ILE A 149 -9.54 17.87 -8.25
C ILE A 149 -10.36 19.04 -8.77
N MET A 150 -10.33 19.28 -10.09
CA MET A 150 -11.15 20.30 -10.72
C MET A 150 -12.64 20.04 -10.49
N ASP A 151 -13.10 18.80 -10.71
CA ASP A 151 -14.50 18.41 -10.54
C ASP A 151 -15.01 18.54 -9.09
N ILE A 152 -14.17 18.19 -8.11
CA ILE A 152 -14.58 18.15 -6.69
C ILE A 152 -14.37 19.48 -5.99
N TYR A 153 -13.27 20.18 -6.31
CA TYR A 153 -12.82 21.35 -5.56
C TYR A 153 -12.87 22.66 -6.36
N GLY A 154 -13.15 22.60 -7.67
CA GLY A 154 -13.33 23.76 -8.52
C GLY A 154 -12.05 24.56 -8.82
N PHE A 155 -10.86 23.96 -8.64
CA PHE A 155 -9.61 24.61 -9.01
C PHE A 155 -8.68 23.65 -9.78
N GLU A 156 -7.87 24.22 -10.65
CA GLU A 156 -6.95 23.48 -11.50
C GLU A 156 -5.64 23.17 -10.77
N VAL A 157 -5.18 21.92 -10.89
CA VAL A 157 -3.87 21.48 -10.41
C VAL A 157 -3.11 20.91 -11.59
N SER A 158 -1.95 21.47 -11.91
CA SER A 158 -1.15 20.99 -13.04
C SER A 158 -0.64 19.55 -12.82
N GLU A 159 -0.51 18.78 -13.90
CA GLU A 159 0.09 17.43 -13.85
C GLU A 159 1.52 17.47 -13.30
N GLY A 160 2.27 18.57 -13.57
CA GLY A 160 3.61 18.80 -13.02
C GLY A 160 3.59 18.90 -11.49
N PHE A 161 2.69 19.71 -10.91
CA PHE A 161 2.53 19.80 -9.47
C PHE A 161 2.18 18.45 -8.82
N ILE A 162 1.31 17.65 -9.45
CA ILE A 162 0.98 16.30 -8.98
C ILE A 162 2.21 15.40 -9.02
N SER A 163 3.04 15.51 -10.05
CA SER A 163 4.32 14.80 -10.13
C SER A 163 5.25 15.20 -8.98
N ASP A 164 5.44 16.50 -8.76
CA ASP A 164 6.30 17.04 -7.69
C ASP A 164 5.83 16.56 -6.30
N VAL A 165 4.52 16.56 -6.05
CA VAL A 165 3.94 16.04 -4.80
C VAL A 165 4.25 14.56 -4.61
N THR A 166 4.12 13.76 -5.67
CA THR A 166 4.42 12.33 -5.59
C THR A 166 5.93 12.05 -5.54
N ASP A 167 6.76 12.92 -6.08
CA ASP A 167 8.22 12.78 -6.04
C ASP A 167 8.80 12.98 -4.64
N LYS A 168 8.10 13.72 -3.76
CA LYS A 168 8.43 13.80 -2.32
C LYS A 168 8.42 12.44 -1.62
N LEU A 169 7.86 11.40 -2.25
CA LEU A 169 7.90 10.03 -1.73
C LEU A 169 9.22 9.31 -2.01
N LEU A 170 10.01 9.72 -3.01
CA LEU A 170 11.21 9.01 -3.43
C LEU A 170 12.24 8.79 -2.31
N PRO A 171 12.57 9.78 -1.46
CA PRO A 171 13.46 9.55 -0.33
C PRO A 171 12.91 8.51 0.66
N LYS A 172 11.60 8.55 0.94
CA LYS A 172 10.94 7.57 1.82
C LYS A 172 10.94 6.17 1.24
N ILE A 173 10.80 6.05 -0.09
CA ILE A 173 10.88 4.78 -0.80
C ILE A 173 12.29 4.22 -0.70
N GLN A 174 13.32 5.04 -0.89
CA GLN A 174 14.71 4.63 -0.74
C GLN A 174 15.02 4.16 0.67
N GLU A 175 14.61 4.92 1.70
CA GLU A 175 14.76 4.55 3.11
C GLU A 175 14.05 3.21 3.39
N TRP A 176 12.80 3.04 2.94
CA TRP A 176 12.06 1.81 3.09
C TRP A 176 12.72 0.63 2.37
N GLN A 177 13.21 0.84 1.15
CA GLN A 177 13.86 -0.18 0.34
C GLN A 177 15.21 -0.61 0.94
N SER A 178 15.95 0.31 1.58
CA SER A 178 17.27 0.05 2.20
C SER A 178 17.21 -0.27 3.69
N ARG A 179 16.03 -0.31 4.31
CA ARG A 179 15.90 -0.56 5.75
C ARG A 179 16.53 -1.89 6.16
N PRO A 180 17.07 -2.01 7.39
CA PRO A 180 17.50 -3.28 7.96
C PRO A 180 16.34 -4.30 7.97
N LEU A 181 16.67 -5.55 7.75
CA LEU A 181 15.77 -6.70 7.78
C LEU A 181 16.08 -7.61 8.95
N GLU A 182 15.17 -8.54 9.27
CA GLU A 182 15.44 -9.57 10.28
C GLU A 182 16.53 -10.54 9.79
N ASP A 183 17.25 -11.14 10.73
CA ASP A 183 18.35 -12.07 10.45
C ASP A 183 17.88 -13.33 9.72
N VAL A 184 16.67 -13.82 10.04
CA VAL A 184 16.13 -15.08 9.53
C VAL A 184 14.68 -14.93 9.08
N TYR A 185 14.42 -15.45 7.89
CA TYR A 185 13.05 -15.57 7.37
C TYR A 185 12.70 -17.04 7.12
N PRO A 186 11.79 -17.64 7.92
CA PRO A 186 11.33 -19.02 7.69
C PRO A 186 10.80 -19.27 6.30
N VAL A 187 10.03 -18.32 5.72
CA VAL A 187 9.50 -18.44 4.36
C VAL A 187 9.60 -17.10 3.64
N VAL A 188 10.12 -17.13 2.42
CA VAL A 188 10.14 -15.97 1.52
C VAL A 188 9.39 -16.33 0.24
N PHE A 189 8.53 -15.45 -0.21
CA PHE A 189 7.82 -15.54 -1.50
C PHE A 189 8.40 -14.55 -2.49
N ILE A 190 8.61 -14.99 -3.72
CA ILE A 190 9.02 -14.12 -4.83
C ILE A 190 8.01 -14.30 -5.97
N ASP A 191 7.42 -13.22 -6.41
CA ASP A 191 6.45 -13.20 -7.50
C ASP A 191 6.67 -12.02 -8.44
N ALA A 192 6.23 -12.15 -9.68
CA ALA A 192 6.40 -11.15 -10.73
C ALA A 192 5.04 -10.68 -11.27
N ILE A 193 4.89 -9.36 -11.39
CA ILE A 193 3.75 -8.74 -12.05
C ILE A 193 4.27 -7.85 -13.18
N HIS A 194 3.70 -8.01 -14.36
CA HIS A 194 4.13 -7.26 -15.53
C HIS A 194 3.30 -6.00 -15.73
N TYR A 195 3.99 -4.91 -16.05
CA TYR A 195 3.45 -3.59 -16.33
C TYR A 195 3.94 -3.06 -17.67
N ALA A 196 3.11 -2.27 -18.34
CA ALA A 196 3.55 -1.47 -19.45
C ALA A 196 4.22 -0.19 -18.91
N VAL A 197 5.47 0.02 -19.22
CA VAL A 197 6.27 1.16 -18.77
C VAL A 197 6.90 1.83 -19.97
N ARG A 198 6.85 3.17 -20.01
CA ARG A 198 7.49 3.95 -21.06
C ARG A 198 8.96 4.18 -20.70
N ASP A 199 9.82 4.00 -21.67
CA ASP A 199 11.22 4.40 -21.64
C ASP A 199 11.55 5.29 -22.85
N GLU A 200 12.85 5.56 -23.10
CA GLU A 200 13.32 6.38 -24.21
C GLU A 200 12.96 5.80 -25.60
N VAL A 201 12.77 4.49 -25.69
CA VAL A 201 12.51 3.78 -26.95
C VAL A 201 11.00 3.61 -27.20
N GLY A 202 10.17 3.65 -26.13
CA GLY A 202 8.73 3.47 -26.24
C GLY A 202 8.11 2.77 -25.03
N VAL A 203 6.94 2.15 -25.22
CA VAL A 203 6.27 1.40 -24.16
C VAL A 203 6.73 -0.05 -24.20
N ARG A 204 7.38 -0.50 -23.12
CA ARG A 204 7.85 -1.88 -22.95
C ARG A 204 7.15 -2.57 -21.80
N ARG A 205 7.16 -3.89 -21.84
CA ARG A 205 6.65 -4.72 -20.76
C ARG A 205 7.80 -4.99 -19.77
N LYS A 206 7.70 -4.42 -18.57
CA LYS A 206 8.64 -4.66 -17.46
C LYS A 206 7.99 -5.47 -16.37
N ALA A 207 8.77 -6.25 -15.65
CA ALA A 207 8.32 -6.99 -14.47
C ALA A 207 8.63 -6.21 -13.20
N ALA A 208 7.65 -6.13 -12.30
CA ALA A 208 7.87 -5.77 -10.91
C ALA A 208 7.93 -7.06 -10.08
N TYR A 209 9.07 -7.31 -9.48
CA TYR A 209 9.33 -8.46 -8.63
C TYR A 209 9.11 -8.06 -7.17
N ILE A 210 8.23 -8.79 -6.51
CA ILE A 210 7.85 -8.55 -5.13
C ILE A 210 8.47 -9.65 -4.27
N VAL A 211 9.24 -9.24 -3.28
CA VAL A 211 9.81 -10.15 -2.28
C VAL A 211 9.06 -9.95 -0.98
N LEU A 212 8.35 -10.98 -0.53
CA LEU A 212 7.57 -10.99 0.70
C LEU A 212 8.14 -12.04 1.65
N GLY A 213 8.51 -11.65 2.86
CA GLY A 213 8.98 -12.53 3.91
C GLY A 213 7.92 -12.80 4.97
N ILE A 214 8.02 -13.95 5.61
CA ILE A 214 7.36 -14.26 6.88
C ILE A 214 8.46 -14.29 7.92
N SER A 215 8.38 -13.43 8.92
CA SER A 215 9.34 -13.33 10.02
C SER A 215 9.29 -14.52 10.97
N ALA A 216 10.26 -14.66 11.83
CA ALA A 216 10.26 -15.66 12.89
C ALA A 216 9.03 -15.54 13.80
N SER A 217 8.52 -14.33 14.02
CA SER A 217 7.29 -14.06 14.77
C SER A 217 5.99 -14.34 14.01
N GLY A 218 6.07 -14.78 12.74
CA GLY A 218 4.93 -15.12 11.88
C GLY A 218 4.27 -13.93 11.19
N HIS A 219 4.85 -12.74 11.28
CA HIS A 219 4.32 -11.56 10.60
C HIS A 219 4.82 -11.49 9.16
N LYS A 220 3.96 -10.96 8.31
CA LYS A 220 4.28 -10.72 6.89
C LYS A 220 4.97 -9.38 6.74
N ASP A 221 6.03 -9.34 5.93
CA ASP A 221 6.71 -8.11 5.55
C ASP A 221 7.09 -8.12 4.06
N VAL A 222 6.92 -6.99 3.38
CA VAL A 222 7.38 -6.83 1.99
C VAL A 222 8.83 -6.37 2.03
N LEU A 223 9.75 -7.27 1.75
CA LEU A 223 11.20 -7.05 1.89
C LEU A 223 11.73 -6.10 0.84
N GLY A 224 11.13 -6.10 -0.36
CA GLY A 224 11.52 -5.19 -1.43
C GLY A 224 10.64 -5.33 -2.68
N ILE A 225 10.74 -4.30 -3.53
CA ILE A 225 10.11 -4.22 -4.85
C ILE A 225 11.18 -3.88 -5.86
N TYR A 226 11.38 -4.72 -6.87
CA TYR A 226 12.42 -4.57 -7.87
C TYR A 226 11.80 -4.52 -9.26
N ILE A 227 12.21 -3.57 -10.08
CA ILE A 227 11.71 -3.42 -11.45
C ILE A 227 12.83 -3.85 -12.42
N GLY A 228 12.51 -4.76 -13.33
CA GLY A 228 13.46 -5.28 -14.29
C GLY A 228 12.81 -5.71 -15.61
N GLU A 229 13.63 -5.80 -16.66
CA GLU A 229 13.19 -6.22 -17.99
C GLU A 229 13.41 -7.71 -18.24
N ASN A 230 14.51 -8.25 -17.70
CA ASN A 230 14.95 -9.60 -17.97
C ASN A 230 15.24 -10.39 -16.71
N GLU A 231 14.70 -11.59 -16.65
CA GLU A 231 14.99 -12.58 -15.60
C GLU A 231 16.30 -13.30 -15.94
N SER A 232 17.26 -13.26 -15.04
CA SER A 232 18.51 -14.00 -15.13
C SER A 232 19.03 -14.38 -13.75
N ALA A 233 19.84 -15.44 -13.66
CA ALA A 233 20.48 -15.83 -12.41
C ALA A 233 21.28 -14.68 -11.79
N LYS A 234 21.98 -13.88 -12.60
CA LYS A 234 22.74 -12.70 -12.15
C LYS A 234 21.83 -11.63 -11.53
N TYR A 235 20.68 -11.39 -12.14
CA TYR A 235 19.70 -10.44 -11.62
C TYR A 235 19.14 -10.89 -10.26
N TRP A 236 18.75 -12.16 -10.16
CA TRP A 236 18.27 -12.71 -8.91
C TRP A 236 19.32 -12.73 -7.82
N LEU A 237 20.55 -13.06 -8.18
CA LEU A 237 21.68 -13.02 -7.25
C LEU A 237 21.92 -11.61 -6.71
N SER A 238 21.74 -10.57 -7.52
CA SER A 238 21.86 -9.18 -7.05
C SER A 238 20.76 -8.83 -6.02
N ILE A 239 19.53 -9.27 -6.24
CA ILE A 239 18.42 -9.07 -5.29
C ILE A 239 18.69 -9.81 -3.98
N LEU A 240 19.07 -11.08 -4.04
CA LEU A 240 19.34 -11.90 -2.86
C LEU A 240 20.53 -11.37 -2.05
N ASN A 241 21.58 -10.87 -2.72
CA ASN A 241 22.70 -10.21 -2.06
C ASN A 241 22.31 -8.87 -1.42
N GLU A 242 21.38 -8.13 -2.03
CA GLU A 242 20.83 -6.92 -1.40
C GLU A 242 20.12 -7.27 -0.09
N LEU A 243 19.31 -8.33 -0.06
CA LEU A 243 18.70 -8.80 1.19
C LEU A 243 19.75 -9.13 2.25
N LYS A 244 20.86 -9.81 1.88
CA LYS A 244 21.99 -10.07 2.78
C LYS A 244 22.61 -8.78 3.31
N ASN A 245 22.87 -7.82 2.44
CA ASN A 245 23.47 -6.54 2.82
C ASN A 245 22.56 -5.76 3.81
N ARG A 246 21.27 -6.04 3.78
CA ARG A 246 20.27 -5.47 4.70
C ARG A 246 20.09 -6.29 5.99
N GLY A 247 20.86 -7.34 6.20
CA GLY A 247 20.93 -8.09 7.44
C GLY A 247 20.43 -9.53 7.38
N VAL A 248 19.78 -9.97 6.27
CA VAL A 248 19.29 -11.35 6.16
C VAL A 248 20.46 -12.34 6.14
N LYS A 249 20.57 -13.15 7.17
CA LYS A 249 21.62 -14.18 7.29
C LYS A 249 21.16 -15.53 6.73
N ASP A 250 19.86 -15.85 6.91
CA ASP A 250 19.32 -17.14 6.51
C ASP A 250 17.86 -17.06 6.04
N ILE A 251 17.50 -17.94 5.11
CA ILE A 251 16.13 -18.17 4.63
C ILE A 251 15.94 -19.69 4.57
N LEU A 252 14.91 -20.22 5.23
CA LEU A 252 14.70 -21.67 5.22
C LEU A 252 14.07 -22.14 3.90
N ILE A 253 13.02 -21.46 3.46
CA ILE A 253 12.23 -21.85 2.28
C ILE A 253 12.00 -20.62 1.40
N VAL A 254 12.34 -20.72 0.12
CA VAL A 254 11.95 -19.73 -0.91
C VAL A 254 10.89 -20.33 -1.82
N CYS A 255 9.72 -19.70 -1.84
CA CYS A 255 8.62 -20.03 -2.75
C CYS A 255 8.62 -19.05 -3.92
N ALA A 256 8.89 -19.52 -5.15
CA ALA A 256 8.84 -18.66 -6.32
C ALA A 256 8.12 -19.34 -7.49
N ASP A 257 7.63 -18.53 -8.45
CA ASP A 257 7.23 -19.05 -9.75
C ASP A 257 8.48 -19.60 -10.48
N GLY A 258 8.27 -20.30 -11.58
CA GLY A 258 9.37 -20.84 -12.39
C GLY A 258 10.18 -19.76 -13.11
N LEU A 259 10.66 -18.78 -12.33
CA LEU A 259 11.46 -17.67 -12.81
C LEU A 259 12.83 -18.17 -13.28
N THR A 260 13.27 -17.71 -14.45
CA THR A 260 14.51 -18.20 -15.06
C THR A 260 15.73 -17.85 -14.20
N GLY A 261 16.54 -18.86 -13.82
CA GLY A 261 17.77 -18.70 -13.05
C GLY A 261 17.59 -18.41 -11.56
N ILE A 262 16.34 -18.41 -11.04
CA ILE A 262 16.09 -18.14 -9.62
C ILE A 262 16.68 -19.24 -8.71
N LYS A 263 16.57 -20.51 -9.12
CA LYS A 263 17.08 -21.64 -8.34
C LYS A 263 18.60 -21.54 -8.17
N ASP A 264 19.34 -21.30 -9.25
CA ASP A 264 20.79 -21.17 -9.23
C ASP A 264 21.24 -19.96 -8.38
N ALA A 265 20.48 -18.86 -8.42
CA ALA A 265 20.73 -17.68 -7.60
C ALA A 265 20.50 -17.96 -6.11
N ILE A 266 19.46 -18.72 -5.76
CA ILE A 266 19.18 -19.13 -4.37
C ILE A 266 20.32 -20.02 -3.86
N GLU A 267 20.72 -21.05 -4.61
CA GLU A 267 21.82 -21.94 -4.26
C GLU A 267 23.14 -21.18 -4.04
N ALA A 268 23.40 -20.15 -4.87
CA ALA A 268 24.59 -19.33 -4.71
C ALA A 268 24.54 -18.37 -3.52
N ALA A 269 23.40 -17.75 -3.25
CA ALA A 269 23.26 -16.77 -2.17
C ALA A 269 22.99 -17.44 -0.81
N PHE A 270 22.10 -18.40 -0.76
CA PHE A 270 21.63 -19.11 0.45
C PHE A 270 21.67 -20.62 0.22
N PRO A 271 22.84 -21.28 0.30
CA PRO A 271 23.01 -22.69 -0.09
C PRO A 271 22.16 -23.70 0.68
N GLN A 272 21.74 -23.32 1.89
CA GLN A 272 20.92 -24.19 2.75
C GLN A 272 19.42 -23.97 2.59
N THR A 273 19.01 -23.03 1.71
CA THR A 273 17.61 -22.70 1.47
C THR A 273 16.95 -23.76 0.59
N GLU A 274 15.77 -24.20 0.99
CA GLU A 274 14.95 -25.08 0.16
C GLU A 274 14.15 -24.26 -0.86
N TYR A 275 14.32 -24.59 -2.13
CA TYR A 275 13.54 -23.99 -3.19
C TYR A 275 12.24 -24.75 -3.40
N GLN A 276 11.11 -24.06 -3.31
CA GLN A 276 9.78 -24.57 -3.58
C GLN A 276 9.16 -23.85 -4.78
N ARG A 277 8.86 -24.57 -5.82
CA ARG A 277 8.09 -24.02 -6.95
C ARG A 277 6.66 -23.71 -6.51
N CYS A 278 6.17 -22.53 -6.86
CA CYS A 278 4.81 -22.10 -6.52
C CYS A 278 3.76 -23.01 -7.16
N ILE A 279 3.05 -23.76 -6.33
CA ILE A 279 2.01 -24.70 -6.77
C ILE A 279 0.87 -23.96 -7.49
N VAL A 280 0.47 -22.79 -7.01
CA VAL A 280 -0.62 -22.01 -7.61
C VAL A 280 -0.28 -21.59 -9.03
N HIS A 281 0.96 -21.13 -9.26
CA HIS A 281 1.41 -20.79 -10.60
C HIS A 281 1.58 -22.01 -11.50
N GLN A 282 2.07 -23.13 -10.96
CA GLN A 282 2.14 -24.39 -11.70
C GLN A 282 0.74 -24.84 -12.16
N VAL A 283 -0.26 -24.79 -11.27
CA VAL A 283 -1.66 -25.13 -11.60
C VAL A 283 -2.23 -24.16 -12.64
N ARG A 284 -2.07 -22.85 -12.45
CA ARG A 284 -2.55 -21.83 -13.39
C ARG A 284 -1.93 -22.00 -14.77
N ASN A 285 -0.63 -22.23 -14.84
CA ASN A 285 0.08 -22.44 -16.09
C ASN A 285 -0.39 -23.72 -16.79
N THR A 286 -0.65 -24.80 -16.04
CA THR A 286 -1.22 -26.02 -16.56
C THR A 286 -2.60 -25.79 -17.17
N LEU A 287 -3.50 -25.15 -16.42
CA LEU A 287 -4.90 -24.92 -16.83
C LEU A 287 -5.04 -23.91 -17.97
N LYS A 288 -4.02 -23.09 -18.23
CA LYS A 288 -4.02 -22.15 -19.36
C LYS A 288 -4.16 -22.84 -20.72
N TYR A 289 -3.68 -24.06 -20.83
CA TYR A 289 -3.71 -24.87 -22.06
C TYR A 289 -4.86 -25.89 -22.08
N VAL A 290 -5.73 -25.89 -21.07
CA VAL A 290 -6.87 -26.81 -20.94
C VAL A 290 -8.15 -26.10 -21.37
N SER A 291 -8.95 -26.75 -22.22
CA SER A 291 -10.24 -26.22 -22.66
C SER A 291 -11.18 -25.98 -21.48
N ASP A 292 -12.09 -25.02 -21.59
CA ASP A 292 -13.05 -24.68 -20.53
C ASP A 292 -13.90 -25.87 -20.08
N LYS A 293 -14.25 -26.73 -21.05
CA LYS A 293 -15.02 -27.99 -20.83
C LYS A 293 -14.33 -28.92 -19.82
N ASP A 294 -13.01 -29.04 -19.90
CA ASP A 294 -12.25 -29.97 -19.07
C ASP A 294 -11.60 -29.34 -17.86
N ARG A 295 -11.54 -28.00 -17.82
CA ARG A 295 -10.80 -27.21 -16.81
C ARG A 295 -11.15 -27.59 -15.37
N LYS A 296 -12.44 -27.76 -15.06
CA LYS A 296 -12.89 -28.14 -13.71
C LYS A 296 -12.46 -29.56 -13.34
N ALA A 297 -12.60 -30.50 -14.24
CA ALA A 297 -12.21 -31.90 -14.00
C ALA A 297 -10.69 -32.03 -13.88
N PHE A 298 -9.94 -31.37 -14.76
CA PHE A 298 -8.49 -31.34 -14.72
C PHE A 298 -7.97 -30.69 -13.41
N ALA A 299 -8.55 -29.55 -13.00
CA ALA A 299 -8.18 -28.89 -11.74
C ALA A 299 -8.43 -29.79 -10.51
N ASN A 300 -9.49 -30.59 -10.51
CA ASN A 300 -9.75 -31.54 -9.43
C ASN A 300 -8.69 -32.67 -9.38
N ASP A 301 -8.26 -33.17 -10.53
CA ASP A 301 -7.20 -34.18 -10.59
C ASP A 301 -5.85 -33.57 -10.13
N LEU A 302 -5.51 -32.35 -10.56
CA LEU A 302 -4.33 -31.64 -10.05
C LEU A 302 -4.39 -31.45 -8.52
N ARG A 303 -5.57 -31.14 -7.98
CA ARG A 303 -5.74 -30.98 -6.53
C ARG A 303 -5.42 -32.24 -5.75
N ARG A 304 -5.68 -33.43 -6.31
CA ARG A 304 -5.30 -34.71 -5.68
C ARG A 304 -3.80 -34.86 -5.62
N ILE A 305 -3.07 -34.42 -6.66
CA ILE A 305 -1.60 -34.47 -6.69
C ILE A 305 -1.02 -33.64 -5.55
N TYR A 306 -1.22 -32.33 -5.54
CA TYR A 306 -0.60 -31.47 -4.55
C TYR A 306 -1.24 -31.53 -3.16
N GLY A 307 -2.41 -32.12 -3.03
CA GLY A 307 -3.08 -32.40 -1.76
C GLY A 307 -2.77 -33.77 -1.17
N ALA A 308 -1.98 -34.60 -1.83
CA ALA A 308 -1.61 -35.91 -1.33
C ALA A 308 -0.80 -35.84 -0.04
N PRO A 309 -0.95 -36.78 0.89
CA PRO A 309 -0.26 -36.73 2.20
C PRO A 309 1.24 -36.99 2.09
N SER A 310 1.72 -37.71 1.08
CA SER A 310 3.13 -38.03 0.84
C SER A 310 3.51 -37.83 -0.63
N GLU A 311 4.81 -37.74 -0.90
CA GLU A 311 5.35 -37.64 -2.26
C GLU A 311 5.00 -38.87 -3.11
N GLU A 312 5.10 -40.08 -2.51
CA GLU A 312 4.76 -41.33 -3.19
C GLU A 312 3.30 -41.35 -3.67
N LEU A 313 2.38 -40.97 -2.78
CA LEU A 313 0.96 -40.90 -3.15
C LEU A 313 0.69 -39.78 -4.18
N ALA A 314 1.44 -38.69 -4.10
CA ALA A 314 1.33 -37.61 -5.09
C ALA A 314 1.79 -38.04 -6.48
N LEU A 315 2.87 -38.82 -6.58
CA LEU A 315 3.31 -39.42 -7.83
C LEU A 315 2.26 -40.39 -8.39
N GLY A 316 1.66 -41.22 -7.55
CA GLY A 316 0.57 -42.11 -7.99
C GLY A 316 -0.65 -41.33 -8.51
N GLU A 317 -1.01 -40.17 -7.90
CA GLU A 317 -2.08 -39.32 -8.42
C GLU A 317 -1.65 -38.59 -9.71
N LEU A 318 -0.37 -38.25 -9.87
CA LEU A 318 0.19 -37.65 -11.07
C LEU A 318 0.11 -38.62 -12.24
N ASP A 319 0.47 -39.91 -12.03
CA ASP A 319 0.39 -40.95 -13.05
C ASP A 319 -1.06 -41.21 -13.48
N ARG A 320 -2.00 -41.27 -12.52
CA ARG A 320 -3.44 -41.39 -12.85
C ARG A 320 -3.95 -40.18 -13.66
N ALA A 321 -3.51 -38.98 -13.31
CA ALA A 321 -3.86 -37.80 -14.07
C ALA A 321 -3.25 -37.83 -15.47
N ALA A 322 -2.02 -38.35 -15.61
CA ALA A 322 -1.35 -38.53 -16.90
C ALA A 322 -2.09 -39.53 -17.78
N GLU A 323 -2.45 -40.70 -17.28
CA GLU A 323 -3.25 -41.69 -18.00
C GLU A 323 -4.52 -41.07 -18.59
N LYS A 324 -5.19 -40.22 -17.82
CA LYS A 324 -6.45 -39.57 -18.23
C LYS A 324 -6.25 -38.43 -19.21
N TRP A 325 -5.21 -37.60 -19.05
CA TRP A 325 -5.11 -36.34 -19.73
C TRP A 325 -3.95 -36.19 -20.73
N GLN A 326 -2.94 -37.09 -20.70
CA GLN A 326 -1.73 -36.94 -21.50
C GLN A 326 -2.00 -36.97 -23.02
N GLN A 327 -2.96 -37.78 -23.48
CA GLN A 327 -3.31 -37.80 -24.90
C GLN A 327 -3.91 -36.45 -25.36
N LYS A 328 -4.72 -35.81 -24.51
CA LYS A 328 -5.41 -34.58 -24.85
C LYS A 328 -4.60 -33.34 -24.56
N TYR A 329 -3.80 -33.35 -23.48
CA TYR A 329 -3.01 -32.22 -22.99
C TYR A 329 -1.57 -32.63 -22.65
N PRO A 330 -0.78 -33.11 -23.62
CA PRO A 330 0.55 -33.68 -23.35
C PRO A 330 1.52 -32.70 -22.70
N ASN A 331 1.51 -31.44 -23.14
CA ASN A 331 2.40 -30.41 -22.60
C ASN A 331 2.06 -30.03 -21.14
N SER A 332 0.78 -30.07 -20.78
CA SER A 332 0.32 -29.81 -19.43
C SER A 332 0.85 -30.87 -18.46
N MET A 333 0.75 -32.14 -18.79
CA MET A 333 1.25 -33.24 -17.95
C MET A 333 2.78 -33.27 -17.91
N LYS A 334 3.44 -33.13 -19.08
CA LYS A 334 4.91 -33.09 -19.17
C LYS A 334 5.53 -32.00 -18.25
N SER A 335 4.85 -30.88 -18.09
CA SER A 335 5.33 -29.79 -17.25
C SER A 335 5.39 -30.17 -15.75
N TRP A 336 4.51 -31.07 -15.28
CA TRP A 336 4.52 -31.55 -13.90
C TRP A 336 5.71 -32.48 -13.64
N TYR A 337 5.94 -33.45 -14.52
CA TYR A 337 7.10 -34.35 -14.42
C TYR A 337 8.42 -33.57 -14.51
N LYS A 338 8.53 -32.64 -15.48
CA LYS A 338 9.75 -31.82 -15.66
C LYS A 338 10.11 -31.00 -14.43
N ASN A 339 9.10 -30.53 -13.69
CA ASN A 339 9.29 -29.65 -12.55
C ASN A 339 9.15 -30.37 -11.22
N TRP A 340 9.07 -31.70 -11.23
CA TRP A 340 8.76 -32.48 -10.02
C TRP A 340 9.73 -32.21 -8.87
N ASP A 341 11.02 -32.20 -9.12
CA ASP A 341 12.07 -31.93 -8.11
C ASP A 341 11.89 -30.57 -7.41
N ALA A 342 11.27 -29.62 -8.09
CA ALA A 342 10.99 -28.29 -7.52
C ALA A 342 9.57 -28.20 -6.90
N ILE A 343 8.70 -29.16 -7.19
CA ILE A 343 7.34 -29.26 -6.65
C ILE A 343 7.32 -30.13 -5.41
N SER A 344 8.02 -31.26 -5.41
CA SER A 344 7.95 -32.29 -4.40
C SER A 344 8.44 -31.87 -2.98
N PRO A 345 9.30 -30.85 -2.81
CA PRO A 345 9.70 -30.44 -1.47
C PRO A 345 8.53 -30.16 -0.51
N ILE A 346 7.38 -29.71 -1.05
CA ILE A 346 6.18 -29.43 -0.24
C ILE A 346 5.71 -30.65 0.56
N PHE A 347 5.97 -31.88 0.09
CA PHE A 347 5.51 -33.11 0.73
C PHE A 347 6.28 -33.46 2.00
N LYS A 348 7.41 -32.78 2.30
CA LYS A 348 8.15 -32.91 3.56
C LYS A 348 7.42 -32.29 4.75
N PHE A 349 6.49 -31.38 4.49
CA PHE A 349 5.86 -30.55 5.51
C PHE A 349 4.47 -31.06 5.91
N SER A 350 4.05 -30.73 7.14
CA SER A 350 2.69 -30.96 7.63
C SER A 350 1.65 -30.18 6.82
N SER A 351 0.36 -30.53 6.99
CA SER A 351 -0.74 -29.84 6.32
C SER A 351 -0.80 -28.36 6.64
N GLU A 352 -0.44 -27.97 7.86
CA GLU A 352 -0.41 -26.58 8.33
C GLU A 352 0.68 -25.78 7.62
N THR A 353 1.88 -26.30 7.61
CA THR A 353 3.03 -25.66 6.93
C THR A 353 2.84 -25.62 5.42
N ARG A 354 2.36 -26.73 4.81
CA ARG A 354 1.99 -26.74 3.39
C ARG A 354 0.98 -25.65 3.05
N ARG A 355 0.00 -25.42 3.93
CA ARG A 355 -1.00 -24.36 3.71
C ARG A 355 -0.33 -22.99 3.59
N VAL A 356 0.65 -22.67 4.40
CA VAL A 356 1.38 -21.40 4.29
C VAL A 356 2.18 -21.34 3.00
N ILE A 357 2.93 -22.39 2.69
CA ILE A 357 3.80 -22.47 1.51
C ILE A 357 2.99 -22.41 0.20
N TYR A 358 1.88 -23.14 0.16
CA TYR A 358 1.09 -23.34 -1.06
C TYR A 358 -0.09 -22.37 -1.19
N THR A 359 -0.72 -21.94 -0.09
CA THR A 359 -1.68 -20.85 -0.15
C THR A 359 -0.92 -19.52 -0.13
N THR A 360 -0.54 -19.08 -1.30
CA THR A 360 0.03 -17.76 -1.52
C THR A 360 -0.93 -16.60 -1.16
N ASN A 361 -1.91 -16.86 -0.25
CA ASN A 361 -2.90 -15.86 0.15
C ASN A 361 -2.25 -14.53 0.59
N ALA A 362 -1.06 -14.59 1.16
CA ALA A 362 -0.32 -13.39 1.54
C ALA A 362 0.09 -12.59 0.31
N ILE A 363 0.83 -13.21 -0.62
CA ILE A 363 1.31 -12.57 -1.84
C ILE A 363 0.19 -12.39 -2.88
N GLU A 364 -0.79 -13.30 -2.94
CA GLU A 364 -1.94 -13.17 -3.85
C GLU A 364 -2.85 -11.99 -3.51
N SER A 365 -3.11 -11.75 -2.22
CA SER A 365 -3.89 -10.58 -1.80
C SER A 365 -3.18 -9.27 -2.17
N LEU A 366 -1.87 -9.21 -1.99
CA LEU A 366 -1.04 -8.09 -2.39
C LEU A 366 -1.03 -7.94 -3.92
N ASN A 367 -0.81 -9.04 -4.65
CA ASN A 367 -0.83 -9.05 -6.11
C ASN A 367 -2.19 -8.64 -6.70
N SER A 368 -3.30 -8.93 -6.03
CA SER A 368 -4.62 -8.46 -6.46
C SER A 368 -4.73 -6.93 -6.42
N ILE A 369 -4.09 -6.31 -5.43
CA ILE A 369 -4.02 -4.85 -5.30
C ILE A 369 -3.11 -4.28 -6.41
N TYR A 370 -1.96 -4.87 -6.63
CA TYR A 370 -1.02 -4.46 -7.67
C TYR A 370 -1.62 -4.62 -9.09
N ARG A 371 -2.35 -5.70 -9.36
CA ARG A 371 -3.03 -5.88 -10.65
C ARG A 371 -4.09 -4.81 -10.91
N ARG A 372 -4.72 -4.25 -9.89
CA ARG A 372 -5.64 -3.12 -10.05
C ARG A 372 -4.96 -1.87 -10.62
N LEU A 373 -3.67 -1.66 -10.33
CA LEU A 373 -2.92 -0.57 -10.93
C LEU A 373 -2.85 -0.69 -12.47
N ASN A 374 -2.75 -1.93 -13.00
CA ASN A 374 -2.79 -2.19 -14.44
C ASN A 374 -4.16 -1.91 -15.08
N SER A 375 -5.25 -2.11 -14.35
CA SER A 375 -6.59 -1.85 -14.88
C SER A 375 -6.93 -0.35 -14.95
N GLN A 376 -6.22 0.47 -14.19
CA GLN A 376 -6.45 1.90 -14.08
C GLN A 376 -5.54 2.73 -15.01
N ARG A 377 -4.46 2.15 -15.50
CA ARG A 377 -3.47 2.81 -16.36
C ARG A 377 -3.09 1.90 -17.52
N SER A 378 -3.08 2.45 -18.71
CA SER A 378 -2.57 1.73 -19.90
C SER A 378 -1.05 1.55 -19.86
N SER A 379 -0.32 2.52 -19.30
CA SER A 379 1.13 2.47 -19.10
C SER A 379 1.57 3.44 -18.00
N PHE A 380 2.74 3.18 -17.42
CA PHE A 380 3.42 4.08 -16.50
C PHE A 380 4.43 4.95 -17.27
N PRO A 381 4.59 6.25 -16.94
CA PRO A 381 5.53 7.14 -17.61
C PRO A 381 7.02 6.74 -17.45
N GLY A 382 7.34 5.93 -16.44
CA GLY A 382 8.70 5.45 -16.16
C GLY A 382 8.74 4.54 -14.94
N ASP A 383 9.91 3.94 -14.67
CA ASP A 383 10.12 3.01 -13.56
C ASP A 383 9.86 3.67 -12.20
N GLN A 384 10.26 4.91 -12.01
CA GLN A 384 9.99 5.65 -10.77
C GLN A 384 8.50 5.84 -10.52
N SER A 385 7.72 6.16 -11.57
CA SER A 385 6.26 6.27 -11.48
C SER A 385 5.60 4.96 -11.06
N LEU A 386 6.07 3.84 -11.62
CA LEU A 386 5.62 2.51 -11.24
C LEU A 386 6.01 2.20 -9.79
N LEU A 387 7.25 2.46 -9.40
CA LEU A 387 7.75 2.21 -8.05
C LEU A 387 6.96 3.00 -6.99
N LYS A 388 6.69 4.29 -7.24
CA LYS A 388 5.84 5.13 -6.36
C LYS A 388 4.46 4.53 -6.16
N ALA A 389 3.81 4.09 -7.25
CA ALA A 389 2.47 3.50 -7.18
C ALA A 389 2.48 2.16 -6.43
N LEU A 390 3.46 1.29 -6.67
CA LEU A 390 3.63 0.02 -5.98
C LEU A 390 3.93 0.20 -4.49
N TYR A 391 4.82 1.13 -4.14
CA TYR A 391 5.11 1.47 -2.75
C TYR A 391 3.86 1.92 -1.99
N LEU A 392 3.11 2.86 -2.54
CA LEU A 392 1.88 3.35 -1.90
C LEU A 392 0.83 2.25 -1.76
N ALA A 393 0.68 1.40 -2.78
CA ALA A 393 -0.22 0.25 -2.73
C ALA A 393 0.22 -0.76 -1.66
N THR A 394 1.54 -0.96 -1.48
CA THR A 394 2.13 -1.77 -0.42
C THR A 394 1.80 -1.20 0.95
N MET A 395 2.06 0.09 1.16
CA MET A 395 1.79 0.75 2.44
C MET A 395 0.30 0.66 2.84
N GLU A 396 -0.60 0.77 1.87
CA GLU A 396 -2.04 0.63 2.13
C GLU A 396 -2.43 -0.83 2.46
N ALA A 397 -1.87 -1.79 1.75
CA ALA A 397 -2.13 -3.21 1.96
C ALA A 397 -1.63 -3.70 3.33
N THR A 398 -0.41 -3.29 3.70
CA THR A 398 0.28 -3.74 4.92
C THR A 398 -0.32 -3.17 6.20
N LYS A 399 -1.07 -2.07 6.15
CA LYS A 399 -1.82 -1.54 7.30
C LYS A 399 -2.71 -2.59 7.98
N LYS A 400 -3.16 -3.59 7.23
CA LYS A 400 -4.03 -4.67 7.71
C LYS A 400 -3.26 -5.87 8.26
N TRP A 401 -1.95 -5.93 8.11
CA TRP A 401 -1.12 -7.05 8.54
C TRP A 401 -0.65 -6.88 10.00
N ARG A 402 -1.61 -6.91 10.92
CA ARG A 402 -1.35 -6.67 12.35
C ARG A 402 -1.19 -7.96 13.15
N LEU A 403 -1.57 -9.08 12.60
CA LEU A 403 -1.57 -10.37 13.28
C LEU A 403 -0.63 -11.35 12.56
N PRO A 404 0.02 -12.25 13.31
CA PRO A 404 0.79 -13.33 12.72
C PRO A 404 -0.11 -14.26 11.89
N ILE A 405 0.51 -15.09 11.09
CA ILE A 405 -0.16 -16.15 10.35
C ILE A 405 -0.84 -17.10 11.33
N ARG A 406 -2.03 -17.55 10.97
CA ARG A 406 -2.79 -18.50 11.78
C ARG A 406 -1.99 -19.79 11.99
N ASP A 407 -2.08 -20.35 13.19
CA ASP A 407 -1.41 -21.58 13.62
C ASP A 407 0.13 -21.48 13.55
N TRP A 408 0.70 -20.25 13.55
CA TRP A 408 2.14 -20.04 13.38
C TRP A 408 3.00 -20.77 14.42
N GLY A 409 2.58 -20.87 15.67
CA GLY A 409 3.34 -21.60 16.70
C GLY A 409 3.58 -23.08 16.36
N LYS A 410 2.58 -23.75 15.73
CA LYS A 410 2.74 -25.14 15.27
C LYS A 410 3.72 -25.23 14.10
N ILE A 411 3.58 -24.29 13.15
CA ILE A 411 4.45 -24.21 11.97
C ILE A 411 5.89 -23.93 12.39
N TYR A 412 6.08 -23.00 13.31
CA TYR A 412 7.38 -22.66 13.83
C TYR A 412 8.04 -23.86 14.54
N GLY A 413 7.29 -24.58 15.38
CA GLY A 413 7.77 -25.79 16.04
C GLY A 413 8.19 -26.88 15.07
N GLU A 414 7.41 -27.12 14.00
CA GLU A 414 7.79 -28.04 12.92
C GLU A 414 9.08 -27.60 12.24
N LEU A 415 9.16 -26.33 11.82
CA LEU A 415 10.33 -25.80 11.13
C LEU A 415 11.58 -25.79 12.04
N SER A 416 11.42 -25.56 13.34
CA SER A 416 12.54 -25.61 14.30
C SER A 416 13.13 -27.02 14.43
N ILE A 417 12.30 -28.07 14.33
CA ILE A 417 12.73 -29.45 14.31
C ILE A 417 13.41 -29.82 12.99
N MET A 418 12.78 -29.43 11.87
CA MET A 418 13.29 -29.77 10.53
C MET A 418 14.58 -29.03 10.17
N TYR A 419 14.76 -27.82 10.69
CA TYR A 419 15.89 -26.94 10.41
C TYR A 419 16.61 -26.56 11.71
N GLU A 420 17.02 -27.57 12.47
CA GLU A 420 17.65 -27.45 13.78
C GLU A 420 18.80 -26.42 13.77
N GLY A 421 18.80 -25.52 14.74
CA GLY A 421 19.81 -24.47 14.91
C GLY A 421 19.73 -23.30 13.94
N ARG A 422 18.76 -23.29 12.99
CA ARG A 422 18.64 -22.20 11.99
C ARG A 422 17.57 -21.17 12.33
N LEU A 423 16.67 -21.48 13.25
CA LEU A 423 15.69 -20.52 13.75
C LEU A 423 16.10 -19.99 15.13
N PRO A 424 15.84 -18.71 15.44
CA PRO A 424 16.04 -18.20 16.79
C PRO A 424 15.11 -18.95 17.77
N GLU A 425 15.41 -18.88 19.07
CA GLU A 425 14.46 -19.36 20.08
C GLU A 425 13.13 -18.61 19.93
N TRP A 426 12.04 -19.34 20.16
CA TRP A 426 10.70 -18.72 20.07
C TRP A 426 10.59 -17.58 21.08
N PRO A 427 10.22 -16.35 20.65
CA PRO A 427 10.12 -15.17 21.54
C PRO A 427 8.96 -15.28 22.53
#